data_da3f1636096d7d6dcf3cbd68d4af3366
#
_entry.id   da3f1636096d7d6dcf3cbd68d4af3366
#
_cell.length_a   1.000
_cell.length_b   1.000
_cell.length_c   1.000
_cell.angle_alpha   90.00
_cell.angle_beta   90.00
_cell.angle_gamma   90.00
#
_symmetry.space_group_name_H-M   'P 1'
#
loop_
_entity.id
_entity.type
_entity.pdbx_description
1 polymer ?
#
loop_
_entity_poly.entity_id
_entity_poly.type
_entity_poly.pdbx_seq_one_letter_code
_entity_poly.pdbx_strand_id
1 'polypeptide(L)'
;DGAGDAGDESSKLLPDLVKGEALTTGNETSEQHFTQPPPRFTDASLVKRMEELGIGRPSTYASTIKTLLDRNYVVKDKSRFLPESRGRLVSTFLGNFFDRYVEYGFTARLETQLDDVSAGKLDWKQLLAAFWRDFKAAIDGTKDLTITNVLDVLDEELGPHFFKADDNGTLIRNCPNCADGRLGLKLGKFGAFVGCSNYPDCKFTRQLANGDDDTANDAVSDTELGIDPTTH
;
A
#
# COMPACT_ATOMS: atom_id res chain seq x y z
N ASP A 1 23.40 8.65 15.43
CA ASP A 1 24.19 9.84 15.19
C ASP A 1 23.78 10.40 13.82
N GLY A 2 22.72 11.22 13.84
CA GLY A 2 22.28 11.99 12.71
C GLY A 2 23.02 13.33 12.75
N ALA A 3 24.07 13.46 11.96
CA ALA A 3 24.63 14.76 11.65
C ALA A 3 23.58 15.51 10.83
N GLY A 4 22.76 16.31 11.51
CA GLY A 4 22.01 17.37 10.86
C GLY A 4 23.03 18.32 10.25
N ASP A 5 22.94 18.53 8.96
CA ASP A 5 23.59 19.61 8.26
C ASP A 5 23.10 20.93 8.89
N ALA A 6 23.90 21.43 9.80
CA ALA A 6 23.80 22.80 10.30
C ALA A 6 24.29 23.71 9.18
N GLY A 7 23.51 23.81 8.11
CA GLY A 7 23.71 24.83 7.09
C GLY A 7 23.69 26.19 7.76
N ASP A 8 24.75 26.91 7.56
CA ASP A 8 25.08 28.23 8.00
C ASP A 8 23.85 29.18 8.03
N GLU A 9 23.16 29.24 9.18
CA GLU A 9 22.07 30.20 9.42
C GLU A 9 22.58 31.65 9.57
N SER A 10 23.89 31.83 9.68
CA SER A 10 24.50 33.17 9.88
C SER A 10 24.41 34.05 8.62
N SER A 11 24.21 33.45 7.44
CA SER A 11 24.13 34.18 6.16
C SER A 11 22.72 34.69 5.80
N LYS A 12 21.70 34.43 6.64
CA LYS A 12 20.29 34.81 6.35
C LYS A 12 19.78 36.02 7.11
N LEU A 13 20.61 36.64 7.91
CA LEU A 13 20.22 37.89 8.54
C LEU A 13 20.20 39.02 7.49
N LEU A 14 19.00 39.52 7.23
CA LEU A 14 18.84 40.69 6.36
C LEU A 14 19.54 41.91 7.04
N PRO A 15 20.22 42.76 6.26
CA PRO A 15 20.81 43.98 6.79
C PRO A 15 19.69 44.91 7.32
N ASP A 16 20.04 45.73 8.29
CA ASP A 16 19.15 46.78 8.77
C ASP A 16 18.87 47.79 7.65
N LEU A 17 17.62 47.90 7.24
CA LEU A 17 17.18 48.79 6.15
C LEU A 17 16.35 49.93 6.70
N VAL A 18 16.53 51.11 6.13
CA VAL A 18 15.76 52.31 6.49
C VAL A 18 14.71 52.60 5.40
N LYS A 19 13.51 53.00 5.82
CA LYS A 19 12.44 53.34 4.88
C LYS A 19 12.88 54.45 3.90
N GLY A 20 12.86 54.16 2.61
CA GLY A 20 13.25 55.11 1.55
C GLY A 20 14.71 54.94 1.10
N GLU A 21 15.46 53.99 1.63
CA GLU A 21 16.79 53.65 1.18
C GLU A 21 16.75 53.04 -0.23
N ALA A 22 17.63 53.53 -1.10
CA ALA A 22 17.75 53.00 -2.47
C ALA A 22 18.57 51.68 -2.45
N LEU A 23 17.97 50.61 -2.86
CA LEU A 23 18.61 49.31 -2.97
C LEU A 23 19.03 49.04 -4.41
N THR A 24 20.19 48.47 -4.60
CA THR A 24 20.66 48.00 -5.90
C THR A 24 20.33 46.50 -6.00
N THR A 25 19.49 46.10 -6.95
CA THR A 25 19.22 44.67 -7.25
C THR A 25 20.42 44.08 -7.93
N GLY A 26 20.88 42.92 -7.43
CA GLY A 26 21.87 42.08 -8.08
C GLY A 26 21.26 41.17 -9.13
N ASN A 27 21.88 40.04 -9.40
CA ASN A 27 21.30 39.01 -10.27
C ASN A 27 20.15 38.32 -9.52
N GLU A 28 18.95 38.38 -10.09
CA GLU A 28 17.80 37.66 -9.58
C GLU A 28 17.79 36.24 -10.19
N THR A 29 17.80 35.24 -9.34
CA THR A 29 17.64 33.82 -9.75
C THR A 29 16.33 33.28 -9.19
N SER A 30 15.56 32.65 -10.07
CA SER A 30 14.35 31.95 -9.66
C SER A 30 14.64 30.44 -9.63
N GLU A 31 14.49 29.82 -8.44
CA GLU A 31 14.66 28.38 -8.28
C GLU A 31 13.35 27.76 -7.85
N GLN A 32 12.99 26.66 -8.53
CA GLN A 32 11.82 25.89 -8.16
C GLN A 32 12.18 24.84 -7.12
N HIS A 33 11.52 24.88 -5.96
CA HIS A 33 11.71 23.91 -4.90
C HIS A 33 10.45 23.07 -4.71
N PHE A 34 10.63 21.77 -4.50
CA PHE A 34 9.53 20.84 -4.20
C PHE A 34 9.68 20.31 -2.79
N THR A 35 8.56 20.21 -2.07
CA THR A 35 8.55 19.53 -0.78
C THR A 35 8.83 18.04 -0.95
N GLN A 36 9.62 17.46 -0.05
CA GLN A 36 9.90 16.03 -0.05
C GLN A 36 8.71 15.27 0.56
N PRO A 37 8.36 14.09 0.02
CA PRO A 37 7.35 13.25 0.64
C PRO A 37 7.80 12.75 2.00
N PRO A 38 6.88 12.38 2.91
CA PRO A 38 7.25 11.78 4.19
C PRO A 38 8.17 10.57 3.99
N PRO A 39 9.19 10.39 4.84
CA PRO A 39 10.09 9.25 4.73
C PRO A 39 9.35 7.92 4.96
N ARG A 40 9.80 6.85 4.30
CA ARG A 40 9.30 5.50 4.54
C ARG A 40 9.56 5.08 5.98
N PHE A 41 8.64 4.29 6.55
CA PHE A 41 8.79 3.75 7.90
C PHE A 41 9.99 2.81 8.01
N THR A 42 10.67 2.92 9.15
CA THR A 42 11.59 1.92 9.69
C THR A 42 10.89 1.15 10.80
N ASP A 43 11.51 0.07 11.33
CA ASP A 43 10.95 -0.65 12.49
C ASP A 43 10.61 0.31 13.63
N ALA A 44 11.57 1.15 14.01
CA ALA A 44 11.38 2.09 15.14
C ALA A 44 10.29 3.13 14.87
N SER A 45 10.27 3.74 13.67
CA SER A 45 9.27 4.75 13.36
C SER A 45 7.87 4.16 13.16
N LEU A 46 7.77 2.90 12.69
CA LEU A 46 6.49 2.19 12.59
C LEU A 46 5.95 1.85 13.98
N VAL A 47 6.78 1.30 14.87
CA VAL A 47 6.38 1.01 16.25
C VAL A 47 5.93 2.27 16.96
N LYS A 48 6.70 3.37 16.86
CA LYS A 48 6.31 4.67 17.42
C LYS A 48 4.96 5.11 16.89
N ARG A 49 4.72 4.97 15.59
CA ARG A 49 3.43 5.37 14.99
C ARG A 49 2.27 4.49 15.45
N MET A 50 2.48 3.19 15.58
CA MET A 50 1.48 2.27 16.15
C MET A 50 1.14 2.63 17.59
N GLU A 51 2.15 2.97 18.41
CA GLU A 51 1.97 3.39 19.79
C GLU A 51 1.17 4.71 19.89
N GLU A 52 1.52 5.71 19.10
CA GLU A 52 0.78 6.99 19.01
C GLU A 52 -0.69 6.81 18.64
N LEU A 53 -0.98 5.84 17.78
CA LEU A 53 -2.33 5.52 17.32
C LEU A 53 -3.08 4.54 18.24
N GLY A 54 -2.43 3.99 19.27
CA GLY A 54 -3.00 2.97 20.15
C GLY A 54 -3.22 1.61 19.49
N ILE A 55 -2.52 1.32 18.39
CA ILE A 55 -2.63 0.08 17.61
C ILE A 55 -1.62 -0.94 18.13
N GLY A 56 -2.09 -2.06 18.67
CA GLY A 56 -1.26 -3.09 19.27
C GLY A 56 -0.73 -2.71 20.66
N ARG A 57 0.14 -3.54 21.16
CA ARG A 57 0.79 -3.41 22.49
C ARG A 57 2.26 -3.79 22.37
N PRO A 58 3.14 -3.43 23.31
CA PRO A 58 4.55 -3.77 23.24
C PRO A 58 4.84 -5.24 22.94
N SER A 59 4.01 -6.15 23.45
CA SER A 59 4.13 -7.59 23.22
C SER A 59 3.78 -8.02 21.79
N THR A 60 3.07 -7.21 21.01
CA THR A 60 2.58 -7.57 19.66
C THR A 60 3.28 -6.83 18.53
N TYR A 61 4.02 -5.73 18.78
CA TYR A 61 4.64 -4.94 17.71
C TYR A 61 5.60 -5.78 16.86
N ALA A 62 6.51 -6.52 17.48
CA ALA A 62 7.49 -7.33 16.77
C ALA A 62 6.84 -8.44 15.92
N SER A 63 5.82 -9.12 16.45
CA SER A 63 5.08 -10.16 15.73
C SER A 63 4.26 -9.59 14.56
N THR A 64 3.72 -8.39 14.71
CA THR A 64 3.02 -7.69 13.64
C THR A 64 3.97 -7.37 12.49
N ILE A 65 5.12 -6.76 12.77
CA ILE A 65 6.13 -6.45 11.75
C ILE A 65 6.62 -7.73 11.07
N LYS A 66 6.89 -8.79 11.86
CA LYS A 66 7.27 -10.09 11.32
C LYS A 66 6.20 -10.63 10.35
N THR A 67 4.93 -10.53 10.70
CA THR A 67 3.81 -10.98 9.87
C THR A 67 3.75 -10.22 8.54
N LEU A 68 3.99 -8.91 8.54
CA LEU A 68 4.03 -8.10 7.31
C LEU A 68 5.12 -8.60 6.34
N LEU A 69 6.30 -8.94 6.87
CA LEU A 69 7.43 -9.47 6.11
C LEU A 69 7.18 -10.91 5.64
N ASP A 70 6.77 -11.80 6.55
CA ASP A 70 6.53 -13.22 6.25
C ASP A 70 5.45 -13.43 5.18
N ARG A 71 4.47 -12.52 5.12
CA ARG A 71 3.40 -12.55 4.12
C ARG A 71 3.73 -11.81 2.83
N ASN A 72 4.91 -11.24 2.72
CA ASN A 72 5.33 -10.40 1.60
C ASN A 72 4.34 -9.24 1.34
N TYR A 73 3.85 -8.61 2.41
CA TYR A 73 3.07 -7.37 2.29
C TYR A 73 3.98 -6.15 2.16
N VAL A 74 5.17 -6.26 2.75
CA VAL A 74 6.25 -5.29 2.64
C VAL A 74 7.58 -6.03 2.51
N VAL A 75 8.57 -5.38 1.90
CA VAL A 75 9.98 -5.78 1.95
C VAL A 75 10.80 -4.71 2.64
N LYS A 76 12.00 -5.08 3.10
CA LYS A 76 12.97 -4.12 3.62
C LYS A 76 14.00 -3.79 2.55
N ASP A 77 14.09 -2.50 2.23
CA ASP A 77 15.25 -1.94 1.57
C ASP A 77 16.08 -1.20 2.62
N LYS A 78 17.28 -1.73 2.91
CA LYS A 78 18.13 -1.29 4.03
C LYS A 78 17.35 -1.37 5.35
N SER A 79 16.91 -0.24 5.89
CA SER A 79 16.12 -0.17 7.13
C SER A 79 14.67 0.28 6.90
N ARG A 80 14.25 0.51 5.65
CA ARG A 80 12.93 1.08 5.31
C ARG A 80 12.00 0.02 4.77
N PHE A 81 10.72 0.13 5.12
CA PHE A 81 9.67 -0.73 4.58
C PHE A 81 9.17 -0.19 3.24
N LEU A 82 9.16 -1.04 2.23
CA LEU A 82 8.54 -0.78 0.94
C LEU A 82 7.30 -1.67 0.79
N PRO A 83 6.13 -1.09 0.46
CA PRO A 83 4.93 -1.88 0.22
C PRO A 83 5.07 -2.73 -1.04
N GLU A 84 4.78 -4.02 -0.92
CA GLU A 84 4.71 -4.96 -2.03
C GLU A 84 3.34 -4.95 -2.70
N SER A 85 3.27 -5.43 -3.95
CA SER A 85 2.02 -5.53 -4.71
C SER A 85 0.95 -6.32 -3.97
N ARG A 86 1.34 -7.40 -3.27
CA ARG A 86 0.42 -8.19 -2.44
C ARG A 86 -0.13 -7.37 -1.26
N GLY A 87 0.70 -6.58 -0.60
CA GLY A 87 0.28 -5.71 0.49
C GLY A 87 -0.71 -4.64 0.01
N ARG A 88 -0.45 -4.03 -1.14
CA ARG A 88 -1.36 -3.06 -1.76
C ARG A 88 -2.71 -3.69 -2.09
N LEU A 89 -2.72 -4.87 -2.73
CA LEU A 89 -3.96 -5.60 -3.05
C LEU A 89 -4.81 -5.89 -1.81
N VAL A 90 -4.18 -6.42 -0.76
CA VAL A 90 -4.89 -6.75 0.49
C VAL A 90 -5.39 -5.48 1.17
N SER A 91 -4.60 -4.42 1.22
CA SER A 91 -5.00 -3.15 1.84
C SER A 91 -6.17 -2.52 1.08
N THR A 92 -6.12 -2.46 -0.25
CA THR A 92 -7.19 -1.92 -1.09
C THR A 92 -8.46 -2.77 -0.97
N PHE A 93 -8.35 -4.10 -1.01
CA PHE A 93 -9.49 -4.98 -0.80
C PHE A 93 -10.17 -4.75 0.55
N LEU A 94 -9.41 -4.71 1.63
CA LEU A 94 -9.95 -4.51 2.97
C LEU A 94 -10.53 -3.10 3.12
N GLY A 95 -9.90 -2.08 2.52
CA GLY A 95 -10.41 -0.70 2.55
C GLY A 95 -11.76 -0.54 1.84
N ASN A 96 -12.01 -1.30 0.76
CA ASN A 96 -13.26 -1.21 0.02
C ASN A 96 -14.40 -2.06 0.61
N PHE A 97 -14.08 -3.21 1.17
CA PHE A 97 -15.12 -4.19 1.58
C PHE A 97 -15.22 -4.38 3.10
N PHE A 98 -14.21 -3.92 3.86
CA PHE A 98 -14.11 -4.05 5.31
C PHE A 98 -13.50 -2.80 5.95
N ASP A 99 -13.78 -1.61 5.42
CA ASP A 99 -13.22 -0.31 5.78
C ASP A 99 -13.19 -0.08 7.31
N ARG A 100 -14.33 -0.30 7.97
CA ARG A 100 -14.48 -0.17 9.42
C ARG A 100 -13.43 -0.96 10.21
N TYR A 101 -13.03 -2.15 9.72
CA TYR A 101 -12.12 -3.05 10.45
C TYR A 101 -10.64 -2.72 10.21
N VAL A 102 -10.34 -1.91 9.21
CA VAL A 102 -8.98 -1.45 8.90
C VAL A 102 -8.73 0.00 9.32
N GLU A 103 -9.76 0.70 9.80
CA GLU A 103 -9.60 2.01 10.42
C GLU A 103 -8.72 1.95 11.67
N TYR A 104 -7.79 2.89 11.78
CA TYR A 104 -6.92 3.00 12.96
C TYR A 104 -7.71 3.11 14.26
N GLY A 105 -8.79 3.90 14.26
CA GLY A 105 -9.65 4.09 15.41
C GLY A 105 -10.39 2.84 15.86
N PHE A 106 -10.73 1.93 14.95
CA PHE A 106 -11.38 0.67 15.29
C PHE A 106 -10.43 -0.23 16.12
N THR A 107 -9.23 -0.47 15.61
CA THR A 107 -8.23 -1.27 16.31
C THR A 107 -7.87 -0.69 17.66
N ALA A 108 -7.65 0.62 17.74
CA ALA A 108 -7.34 1.30 19.00
C ALA A 108 -8.47 1.15 20.05
N ARG A 109 -9.73 1.29 19.63
CA ARG A 109 -10.89 1.08 20.51
C ARG A 109 -10.98 -0.37 21.00
N LEU A 110 -10.77 -1.34 20.13
CA LEU A 110 -10.79 -2.74 20.49
C LEU A 110 -9.70 -3.09 21.51
N GLU A 111 -8.49 -2.58 21.31
CA GLU A 111 -7.39 -2.73 22.27
C GLU A 111 -7.75 -2.16 23.65
N THR A 112 -8.36 -0.96 23.69
CA THR A 112 -8.82 -0.35 24.93
C THR A 112 -9.90 -1.20 25.61
N GLN A 113 -10.86 -1.76 24.85
CA GLN A 113 -11.89 -2.64 25.39
C GLN A 113 -11.31 -3.95 25.95
N LEU A 114 -10.26 -4.48 25.32
CA LEU A 114 -9.55 -5.65 25.83
C LEU A 114 -8.79 -5.35 27.14
N ASP A 115 -8.22 -4.13 27.27
CA ASP A 115 -7.65 -3.67 28.54
C ASP A 115 -8.74 -3.57 29.63
N ASP A 116 -9.91 -3.07 29.32
CA ASP A 116 -11.05 -3.02 30.25
C ASP A 116 -11.55 -4.42 30.66
N VAL A 117 -11.53 -5.39 29.75
CA VAL A 117 -11.79 -6.79 30.10
C VAL A 117 -10.73 -7.31 31.06
N SER A 118 -9.46 -7.06 30.81
CA SER A 118 -8.35 -7.45 31.69
C SER A 118 -8.45 -6.81 33.09
N ALA A 119 -8.99 -5.59 33.15
CA ALA A 119 -9.23 -4.87 34.41
C ALA A 119 -10.54 -5.29 35.12
N GLY A 120 -11.32 -6.23 34.56
CA GLY A 120 -12.58 -6.69 35.11
C GLY A 120 -13.75 -5.69 35.00
N LYS A 121 -13.60 -4.64 34.15
CA LYS A 121 -14.63 -3.62 33.93
C LYS A 121 -15.63 -3.99 32.85
N LEU A 122 -15.26 -4.89 31.93
CA LEU A 122 -16.06 -5.33 30.80
C LEU A 122 -16.08 -6.86 30.73
N ASP A 123 -17.27 -7.42 30.47
CA ASP A 123 -17.42 -8.87 30.25
C ASP A 123 -16.94 -9.23 28.84
N TRP A 124 -15.98 -10.16 28.77
CA TRP A 124 -15.38 -10.56 27.50
C TRP A 124 -16.35 -11.23 26.53
N LYS A 125 -17.39 -11.94 27.04
CA LYS A 125 -18.39 -12.59 26.19
C LYS A 125 -19.28 -11.57 25.51
N GLN A 126 -19.65 -10.50 26.24
CA GLN A 126 -20.43 -9.40 25.67
C GLN A 126 -19.64 -8.67 24.60
N LEU A 127 -18.35 -8.40 24.84
CA LEU A 127 -17.46 -7.77 23.85
C LEU A 127 -17.35 -8.62 22.58
N LEU A 128 -17.06 -9.90 22.71
CA LEU A 128 -16.92 -10.81 21.56
C LEU A 128 -18.25 -10.99 20.82
N ALA A 129 -19.38 -11.08 21.52
CA ALA A 129 -20.69 -11.20 20.89
C ALA A 129 -21.04 -9.96 20.05
N ALA A 130 -20.76 -8.77 20.58
CA ALA A 130 -20.94 -7.51 19.86
C ALA A 130 -20.06 -7.44 18.62
N PHE A 131 -18.75 -7.72 18.78
CA PHE A 131 -17.80 -7.77 17.66
C PHE A 131 -18.27 -8.76 16.59
N TRP A 132 -18.62 -9.99 16.98
CA TRP A 132 -19.00 -11.04 16.04
C TRP A 132 -20.27 -10.71 15.27
N ARG A 133 -21.29 -10.13 15.93
CA ARG A 133 -22.52 -9.70 15.28
C ARG A 133 -22.23 -8.74 14.14
N ASP A 134 -21.43 -7.71 14.41
CA ASP A 134 -21.13 -6.66 13.45
C ASP A 134 -20.22 -7.18 12.33
N PHE A 135 -19.22 -8.00 12.68
CA PHE A 135 -18.31 -8.62 11.72
C PHE A 135 -19.04 -9.61 10.80
N LYS A 136 -19.96 -10.42 11.37
CA LYS A 136 -20.78 -11.33 10.58
C LYS A 136 -21.68 -10.56 9.61
N ALA A 137 -22.28 -9.46 10.03
CA ALA A 137 -23.09 -8.62 9.15
C ALA A 137 -22.27 -8.06 7.97
N ALA A 138 -21.03 -7.64 8.21
CA ALA A 138 -20.12 -7.21 7.15
C ALA A 138 -19.81 -8.35 6.16
N ILE A 139 -19.52 -9.57 6.66
CA ILE A 139 -19.32 -10.76 5.80
C ILE A 139 -20.60 -11.08 5.01
N ASP A 140 -21.75 -11.04 5.66
CA ASP A 140 -23.04 -11.31 5.00
C ASP A 140 -23.31 -10.28 3.87
N GLY A 141 -22.88 -9.04 4.03
CA GLY A 141 -22.95 -7.99 3.00
C GLY A 141 -22.05 -8.21 1.79
N THR A 142 -21.06 -9.09 1.90
CA THR A 142 -20.16 -9.42 0.76
C THR A 142 -20.59 -10.65 -0.04
N LYS A 143 -21.67 -11.34 0.34
CA LYS A 143 -22.09 -12.60 -0.30
C LYS A 143 -22.45 -12.48 -1.78
N ASP A 144 -22.96 -11.32 -2.18
CA ASP A 144 -23.36 -11.05 -3.56
C ASP A 144 -22.22 -10.54 -4.42
N LEU A 145 -21.03 -10.32 -3.82
CA LEU A 145 -19.84 -9.89 -4.56
C LEU A 145 -19.26 -11.06 -5.36
N THR A 146 -19.19 -10.88 -6.66
CA THR A 146 -18.46 -11.80 -7.52
C THR A 146 -16.96 -11.48 -7.52
N ILE A 147 -16.13 -12.48 -7.84
CA ILE A 147 -14.68 -12.26 -8.03
C ILE A 147 -14.44 -11.15 -9.06
N THR A 148 -15.26 -11.10 -10.12
CA THR A 148 -15.16 -10.06 -11.14
C THR A 148 -15.37 -8.66 -10.56
N ASN A 149 -16.43 -8.45 -9.77
CA ASN A 149 -16.69 -7.15 -9.14
C ASN A 149 -15.52 -6.70 -8.26
N VAL A 150 -14.95 -7.63 -7.49
CA VAL A 150 -13.78 -7.33 -6.64
C VAL A 150 -12.57 -6.97 -7.49
N LEU A 151 -12.30 -7.72 -8.55
CA LEU A 151 -11.17 -7.46 -9.44
C LEU A 151 -11.32 -6.14 -10.18
N ASP A 152 -12.52 -5.77 -10.60
CA ASP A 152 -12.78 -4.49 -11.29
C ASP A 152 -12.45 -3.30 -10.37
N VAL A 153 -12.89 -3.34 -9.11
CA VAL A 153 -12.57 -2.29 -8.11
C VAL A 153 -11.06 -2.22 -7.87
N LEU A 154 -10.41 -3.36 -7.67
CA LEU A 154 -8.97 -3.42 -7.44
C LEU A 154 -8.16 -2.96 -8.68
N ASP A 155 -8.63 -3.29 -9.88
CA ASP A 155 -7.98 -2.90 -11.14
C ASP A 155 -8.11 -1.40 -11.42
N GLU A 156 -9.22 -0.79 -11.01
CA GLU A 156 -9.42 0.65 -11.10
C GLU A 156 -8.50 1.41 -10.13
N GLU A 157 -8.52 1.06 -8.85
CA GLU A 157 -7.75 1.77 -7.82
C GLU A 157 -6.24 1.54 -7.92
N LEU A 158 -5.82 0.31 -8.23
CA LEU A 158 -4.41 -0.05 -8.30
C LEU A 158 -3.82 0.08 -9.70
N GLY A 159 -4.65 0.38 -10.71
CA GLY A 159 -4.19 0.60 -12.08
C GLY A 159 -2.98 1.52 -12.20
N PRO A 160 -2.96 2.70 -11.54
CA PRO A 160 -1.81 3.60 -11.58
C PRO A 160 -0.50 3.02 -11.01
N HIS A 161 -0.57 1.96 -10.20
CA HIS A 161 0.60 1.27 -9.67
C HIS A 161 1.12 0.15 -10.59
N PHE A 162 0.27 -0.39 -11.46
CA PHE A 162 0.61 -1.54 -12.29
C PHE A 162 0.78 -1.19 -13.77
N PHE A 163 0.27 -0.05 -14.21
CA PHE A 163 0.33 0.40 -15.60
C PHE A 163 0.94 1.79 -15.67
N LYS A 164 1.81 1.98 -16.66
CA LYS A 164 2.34 3.31 -16.97
C LYS A 164 1.24 4.18 -17.56
N ALA A 165 1.28 5.47 -17.27
CA ALA A 165 0.42 6.44 -17.94
C ALA A 165 1.12 6.99 -19.18
N ASP A 166 0.35 7.37 -20.20
CA ASP A 166 0.82 8.16 -21.33
C ASP A 166 0.97 9.65 -20.95
N ASP A 167 1.40 10.48 -21.90
CA ASP A 167 1.59 11.92 -21.70
C ASP A 167 0.29 12.66 -21.33
N ASN A 168 -0.86 12.04 -21.56
CA ASN A 168 -2.19 12.57 -21.20
C ASN A 168 -2.72 12.02 -19.86
N GLY A 169 -1.94 11.19 -19.18
CA GLY A 169 -2.33 10.56 -17.91
C GLY A 169 -3.22 9.32 -18.08
N THR A 170 -3.42 8.81 -19.31
CA THR A 170 -4.21 7.61 -19.56
C THR A 170 -3.34 6.35 -19.36
N LEU A 171 -3.85 5.36 -18.63
CA LEU A 171 -3.11 4.14 -18.40
C LEU A 171 -2.94 3.29 -19.66
N ILE A 172 -1.70 2.94 -19.98
CA ILE A 172 -1.36 2.11 -21.14
C ILE A 172 -1.68 0.65 -20.78
N ARG A 173 -2.75 0.12 -21.36
CA ARG A 173 -3.25 -1.23 -21.09
C ARG A 173 -3.30 -2.12 -22.33
N ASN A 174 -2.64 -1.73 -23.40
CA ASN A 174 -2.60 -2.50 -24.65
C ASN A 174 -1.81 -3.78 -24.44
N CYS A 175 -2.36 -4.91 -24.92
CA CYS A 175 -1.65 -6.18 -24.88
C CYS A 175 -0.51 -6.17 -25.90
N PRO A 176 0.73 -6.54 -25.54
CA PRO A 176 1.83 -6.61 -26.51
C PRO A 176 1.72 -7.78 -27.49
N ASN A 177 0.92 -8.82 -27.19
CA ASN A 177 0.81 -10.03 -27.98
C ASN A 177 -0.39 -10.07 -28.93
N CYS A 178 -1.39 -9.18 -28.75
CA CYS A 178 -2.53 -9.10 -29.64
C CYS A 178 -3.02 -7.66 -29.76
N ALA A 179 -3.62 -7.33 -30.94
CA ALA A 179 -3.98 -5.94 -31.28
C ALA A 179 -5.14 -5.40 -30.45
N ASP A 180 -6.09 -6.27 -30.08
CA ASP A 180 -7.38 -5.85 -29.49
C ASP A 180 -7.49 -6.14 -28.00
N GLY A 181 -6.47 -6.77 -27.39
CA GLY A 181 -6.49 -7.16 -25.99
C GLY A 181 -6.15 -6.02 -25.07
N ARG A 182 -6.90 -5.94 -23.96
CA ARG A 182 -6.64 -5.02 -22.84
C ARG A 182 -6.06 -5.78 -21.66
N LEU A 183 -5.01 -5.26 -21.07
CA LEU A 183 -4.42 -5.78 -19.85
C LEU A 183 -5.23 -5.34 -18.62
N GLY A 184 -5.49 -6.28 -17.72
CA GLY A 184 -6.19 -6.03 -16.47
C GLY A 184 -5.77 -7.01 -15.39
N LEU A 185 -6.17 -6.70 -14.16
CA LEU A 185 -5.91 -7.55 -13.01
C LEU A 185 -6.72 -8.85 -13.13
N LYS A 186 -6.06 -9.97 -12.89
CA LYS A 186 -6.65 -11.31 -12.87
C LYS A 186 -6.24 -12.04 -11.61
N LEU A 187 -7.02 -13.04 -11.19
CA LEU A 187 -6.72 -13.89 -10.06
C LEU A 187 -6.50 -15.33 -10.54
N GLY A 188 -5.37 -15.90 -10.16
CA GLY A 188 -5.03 -17.29 -10.45
C GLY A 188 -4.69 -18.08 -9.18
N LYS A 189 -4.34 -19.37 -9.36
CA LYS A 189 -3.98 -20.27 -8.25
C LYS A 189 -2.86 -19.73 -7.34
N PHE A 190 -1.93 -18.98 -7.91
CA PHE A 190 -0.75 -18.46 -7.21
C PHE A 190 -0.87 -16.99 -6.77
N GLY A 191 -2.04 -16.40 -6.95
CA GLY A 191 -2.33 -15.01 -6.58
C GLY A 191 -2.75 -14.15 -7.76
N ALA A 192 -2.72 -12.83 -7.57
CA ALA A 192 -3.09 -11.88 -8.60
C ALA A 192 -1.95 -11.64 -9.60
N PHE A 193 -2.30 -11.43 -10.86
CA PHE A 193 -1.39 -11.16 -11.97
C PHE A 193 -2.08 -10.25 -12.99
N VAL A 194 -1.33 -9.67 -13.91
CA VAL A 194 -1.87 -8.94 -15.05
C VAL A 194 -2.04 -9.90 -16.21
N GLY A 195 -3.25 -9.97 -16.80
CA GLY A 195 -3.56 -10.83 -17.92
C GLY A 195 -4.32 -10.10 -19.03
N CYS A 196 -4.28 -10.67 -20.23
CA CYS A 196 -5.02 -10.16 -21.38
C CYS A 196 -6.52 -10.47 -21.29
N SER A 197 -7.36 -9.54 -21.78
CA SER A 197 -8.82 -9.73 -21.86
C SER A 197 -9.23 -10.81 -22.86
N ASN A 198 -8.37 -11.08 -23.86
CA ASN A 198 -8.66 -12.05 -24.94
C ASN A 198 -8.27 -13.49 -24.60
N TYR A 199 -8.15 -13.81 -23.31
CA TYR A 199 -7.98 -15.19 -22.90
C TYR A 199 -9.26 -16.00 -23.26
N PRO A 200 -9.17 -17.21 -23.83
CA PRO A 200 -7.97 -18.07 -23.99
C PRO A 200 -7.16 -17.87 -25.30
N ASP A 201 -7.61 -17.04 -26.23
CA ASP A 201 -6.96 -16.86 -27.54
C ASP A 201 -5.59 -16.16 -27.37
N CYS A 202 -5.51 -15.21 -26.49
CA CYS A 202 -4.26 -14.57 -26.07
C CYS A 202 -3.91 -14.97 -24.64
N LYS A 203 -2.78 -15.63 -24.45
CA LYS A 203 -2.30 -16.13 -23.15
C LYS A 203 -1.28 -15.20 -22.49
N PHE A 204 -1.19 -13.95 -22.94
CA PHE A 204 -0.24 -13.01 -22.32
C PHE A 204 -0.54 -12.79 -20.84
N THR A 205 0.47 -12.98 -20.00
CA THR A 205 0.42 -12.71 -18.57
C THR A 205 1.71 -12.02 -18.12
N ARG A 206 1.60 -11.18 -17.10
CA ARG A 206 2.72 -10.51 -16.44
C ARG A 206 2.50 -10.57 -14.94
N GLN A 207 3.55 -10.84 -14.18
CA GLN A 207 3.50 -10.72 -12.72
C GLN A 207 3.30 -9.26 -12.30
N LEU A 208 2.73 -9.06 -11.12
CA LEU A 208 2.63 -7.73 -10.54
C LEU A 208 4.03 -7.28 -10.13
N ALA A 209 4.64 -6.40 -10.91
CA ALA A 209 5.91 -5.79 -10.56
C ALA A 209 5.67 -4.69 -9.50
N ASN A 210 6.64 -4.48 -8.62
CA ASN A 210 6.67 -3.30 -7.77
C ASN A 210 7.04 -2.10 -8.65
N GLY A 211 6.35 -0.98 -8.49
CA GLY A 211 6.33 0.14 -9.42
C GLY A 211 7.65 0.86 -9.73
N ASP A 212 8.79 0.42 -9.19
CA ASP A 212 10.11 1.04 -9.39
C ASP A 212 11.12 0.13 -10.11
N ASP A 213 10.70 -1.07 -10.55
CA ASP A 213 11.62 -1.98 -11.25
C ASP A 213 11.36 -1.96 -12.76
N ASP A 214 12.05 -1.04 -13.46
CA ASP A 214 12.05 -0.92 -14.93
C ASP A 214 12.80 -2.08 -15.62
N THR A 215 13.22 -3.10 -14.88
CA THR A 215 13.77 -4.35 -15.42
C THR A 215 12.68 -5.41 -15.50
N ALA A 216 11.66 -5.16 -16.32
CA ALA A 216 10.77 -6.23 -16.77
C ALA A 216 11.61 -7.19 -17.61
N ASN A 217 12.05 -8.26 -16.97
CA ASN A 217 12.61 -9.40 -17.67
C ASN A 217 11.47 -10.01 -18.47
N ASP A 218 11.43 -9.79 -19.79
CA ASP A 218 10.59 -10.45 -20.78
C ASP A 218 10.98 -11.94 -20.90
N ALA A 219 11.15 -12.62 -19.78
CA ALA A 219 11.28 -14.05 -19.76
C ALA A 219 9.87 -14.65 -19.77
N VAL A 220 9.38 -14.96 -20.96
CA VAL A 220 8.36 -15.97 -21.16
C VAL A 220 8.89 -17.25 -20.55
N SER A 221 8.55 -17.53 -19.30
CA SER A 221 8.76 -18.86 -18.74
C SER A 221 7.62 -19.74 -19.26
N ASP A 222 7.89 -20.50 -20.28
CA ASP A 222 7.15 -21.74 -20.60
C ASP A 222 7.34 -22.73 -19.43
N THR A 223 6.74 -22.40 -18.29
CA THR A 223 6.60 -23.38 -17.21
C THR A 223 5.35 -24.18 -17.56
N GLU A 224 5.53 -25.36 -18.12
CA GLU A 224 4.48 -26.35 -18.24
C GLU A 224 3.76 -26.45 -16.89
N LEU A 225 2.47 -26.14 -16.89
CA LEU A 225 1.59 -26.39 -15.77
C LEU A 225 1.60 -27.90 -15.54
N GLY A 226 2.26 -28.33 -14.48
CA GLY A 226 2.31 -29.73 -14.10
C GLY A 226 0.91 -30.31 -14.07
N ILE A 227 0.75 -31.46 -14.75
CA ILE A 227 -0.47 -32.26 -14.77
C ILE A 227 -0.85 -32.59 -13.33
N ASP A 228 -2.08 -32.28 -12.94
CA ASP A 228 -2.63 -32.66 -11.63
C ASP A 228 -2.62 -34.20 -11.54
N PRO A 229 -1.92 -34.81 -10.59
CA PRO A 229 -1.81 -36.27 -10.49
C PRO A 229 -3.11 -36.96 -10.05
N THR A 230 -4.21 -36.21 -9.85
CA THR A 230 -5.50 -36.75 -9.37
C THR A 230 -6.61 -36.79 -10.40
N THR A 231 -6.39 -36.34 -11.64
CA THR A 231 -7.38 -36.48 -12.72
C THR A 231 -6.76 -37.24 -13.88
N HIS A 232 -6.93 -38.57 -13.84
CA HIS A 232 -6.88 -39.42 -15.04
C HIS A 232 -8.16 -39.25 -15.83
#